data_532e6f5368939d5316f6fd7023294737
#
_entry.id   532e6f5368939d5316f6fd7023294737
#
_cell.length_a   1.000
_cell.length_b   1.000
_cell.length_c   1.000
_cell.angle_alpha   90.00
_cell.angle_beta   90.00
_cell.angle_gamma   90.00
#
_symmetry.space_group_name_H-M   'P 1'
#
loop_
_entity.id
_entity.type
_entity.pdbx_description
1 polymer ?
#
loop_
_entity_poly.entity_id
_entity_poly.type
_entity_poly.pdbx_seq_one_letter_code
_entity_poly.pdbx_strand_id
1 'polypeptide(L)'
;MKNKTIDYILRATWQAVSRMYNEEANKYDATMATGFALLSIDREEGTPSTALGPRMGMEATSLTRTLKSMEEKGLIIRKKNPEDGRGVLIYLTDFGKEKRELSKNTVLKFNDSVRQHVSEEKINNFIEVAEIINELIQNKDIFNQTENSNDEITKP
;
A
#
# COMPACT_ATOMS: atom_id res chain seq x y z
N MET A 1 -18.57 25.66 0.09
CA MET A 1 -17.36 24.78 0.08
C MET A 1 -16.73 24.89 -1.32
N LYS A 2 -15.46 25.33 -1.43
CA LYS A 2 -14.76 25.27 -2.72
C LYS A 2 -14.78 23.82 -3.19
N ASN A 3 -15.20 23.55 -4.44
CA ASN A 3 -15.21 22.22 -5.05
C ASN A 3 -13.78 21.65 -5.02
N LYS A 4 -13.52 20.78 -4.05
CA LYS A 4 -12.26 20.02 -4.02
C LYS A 4 -12.39 18.88 -5.04
N THR A 5 -11.42 18.73 -5.90
CA THR A 5 -11.37 17.62 -6.85
C THR A 5 -11.09 16.29 -6.13
N ILE A 6 -11.50 15.20 -6.73
CA ILE A 6 -11.33 13.84 -6.15
C ILE A 6 -9.85 13.53 -5.93
N ASP A 7 -9.00 13.80 -6.92
CA ASP A 7 -7.55 13.59 -6.84
C ASP A 7 -6.89 14.42 -5.72
N TYR A 8 -7.35 15.68 -5.54
CA TYR A 8 -6.89 16.51 -4.42
C TYR A 8 -7.23 15.89 -3.06
N ILE A 9 -8.46 15.39 -2.89
CA ILE A 9 -8.88 14.75 -1.63
C ILE A 9 -8.08 13.49 -1.37
N LEU A 10 -7.94 12.62 -2.37
CA LEU A 10 -7.16 11.39 -2.26
C LEU A 10 -5.71 11.68 -1.85
N ARG A 11 -5.06 12.60 -2.55
CA ARG A 11 -3.67 12.99 -2.27
C ARG A 11 -3.52 13.61 -0.88
N ALA A 12 -4.37 14.55 -0.51
CA ALA A 12 -4.30 15.23 0.79
C ALA A 12 -4.53 14.25 1.95
N THR A 13 -5.50 13.34 1.80
CA THR A 13 -5.79 12.32 2.81
C THR A 13 -4.62 11.35 2.93
N TRP A 14 -4.10 10.85 1.80
CA TRP A 14 -2.95 9.95 1.81
C TRP A 14 -1.70 10.59 2.42
N GLN A 15 -1.43 11.86 2.14
CA GLN A 15 -0.31 12.58 2.77
C GLN A 15 -0.48 12.68 4.29
N ALA A 16 -1.69 12.92 4.79
CA ALA A 16 -1.97 12.97 6.22
C ALA A 16 -1.79 11.59 6.88
N VAL A 17 -2.34 10.53 6.28
CA VAL A 17 -2.21 9.14 6.74
C VAL A 17 -0.74 8.71 6.74
N SER A 18 -0.01 8.98 5.67
CA SER A 18 1.41 8.63 5.54
C SER A 18 2.26 9.33 6.59
N ARG A 19 1.99 10.61 6.88
CA ARG A 19 2.69 11.36 7.92
C ARG A 19 2.44 10.75 9.30
N MET A 20 1.19 10.49 9.63
CA MET A 20 0.80 9.86 10.89
C MET A 20 1.50 8.51 11.08
N TYR A 21 1.49 7.62 10.08
CA TYR A 21 2.16 6.33 10.17
C TYR A 21 3.69 6.46 10.29
N ASN A 22 4.31 7.44 9.61
CA ASN A 22 5.74 7.68 9.77
C ASN A 22 6.09 8.24 11.16
N GLU A 23 5.28 9.14 11.71
CA GLU A 23 5.46 9.65 13.08
C GLU A 23 5.36 8.51 14.11
N GLU A 24 4.40 7.60 13.94
CA GLU A 24 4.26 6.43 14.82
C GLU A 24 5.43 5.45 14.65
N ALA A 25 5.82 5.13 13.42
CA ALA A 25 6.93 4.23 13.13
C ALA A 25 8.28 4.76 13.63
N ASN A 26 8.51 6.08 13.56
CA ASN A 26 9.74 6.72 14.04
C ASN A 26 10.00 6.51 15.53
N LYS A 27 8.98 6.27 16.34
CA LYS A 27 9.12 5.92 17.77
C LYS A 27 9.88 4.60 17.98
N TYR A 28 9.96 3.78 16.93
CA TYR A 28 10.59 2.46 16.93
C TYR A 28 11.76 2.37 15.94
N ASP A 29 12.34 3.51 15.56
CA ASP A 29 13.40 3.60 14.53
C ASP A 29 13.03 2.91 13.23
N ALA A 30 11.80 3.07 12.80
CA ALA A 30 11.24 2.49 11.58
C ALA A 30 10.54 3.55 10.71
N THR A 31 10.11 3.13 9.53
CA THR A 31 9.30 3.93 8.60
C THR A 31 7.98 3.25 8.33
N MET A 32 6.99 4.00 7.81
CA MET A 32 5.74 3.42 7.30
C MET A 32 6.02 2.31 6.28
N ALA A 33 7.00 2.49 5.39
CA ALA A 33 7.39 1.48 4.41
C ALA A 33 7.87 0.18 5.07
N THR A 34 8.64 0.28 6.16
CA THR A 34 9.05 -0.88 6.95
C THR A 34 7.84 -1.60 7.55
N GLY A 35 6.91 -0.86 8.14
CA GLY A 35 5.69 -1.43 8.71
C GLY A 35 4.83 -2.15 7.66
N PHE A 36 4.64 -1.56 6.50
CA PHE A 36 3.90 -2.18 5.40
C PHE A 36 4.61 -3.40 4.82
N ALA A 37 5.94 -3.38 4.72
CA ALA A 37 6.71 -4.54 4.30
C ALA A 37 6.54 -5.70 5.29
N LEU A 38 6.65 -5.45 6.59
CA LEU A 38 6.41 -6.46 7.62
C LEU A 38 5.02 -7.10 7.51
N LEU A 39 3.99 -6.29 7.21
CA LEU A 39 2.61 -6.78 7.05
C LEU A 39 2.42 -7.55 5.74
N SER A 40 3.18 -7.24 4.70
CA SER A 40 3.08 -7.87 3.36
C SER A 40 3.84 -9.19 3.25
N ILE A 41 4.82 -9.43 4.14
CA ILE A 41 5.57 -10.68 4.23
C ILE A 41 4.74 -11.71 4.99
N ASP A 42 4.66 -12.95 4.45
CA ASP A 42 4.02 -14.05 5.14
C ASP A 42 4.72 -14.32 6.48
N ARG A 43 3.94 -14.68 7.49
CA ARG A 43 4.44 -14.85 8.85
C ARG A 43 5.29 -16.10 9.00
N GLU A 44 4.94 -17.18 8.33
CA GLU A 44 5.54 -18.50 8.52
C GLU A 44 6.29 -18.97 7.27
N GLU A 45 5.82 -18.55 6.09
CA GLU A 45 6.37 -18.95 4.81
C GLU A 45 7.21 -17.85 4.19
N GLY A 46 8.12 -18.25 3.30
CA GLY A 46 8.90 -17.28 2.53
C GLY A 46 8.04 -16.56 1.50
N THR A 47 8.19 -15.25 1.42
CA THR A 47 7.50 -14.43 0.41
C THR A 47 8.46 -14.06 -0.71
N PRO A 48 8.14 -14.36 -1.99
CA PRO A 48 8.98 -13.93 -3.10
C PRO A 48 9.19 -12.42 -3.09
N SER A 49 10.44 -11.97 -3.19
CA SER A 49 10.76 -10.54 -3.17
C SER A 49 10.05 -9.76 -4.29
N THR A 50 9.81 -10.42 -5.43
CA THR A 50 9.08 -9.85 -6.57
C THR A 50 7.59 -9.62 -6.30
N ALA A 51 7.00 -10.33 -5.34
CA ALA A 51 5.60 -10.16 -4.97
C ALA A 51 5.36 -8.95 -4.04
N LEU A 52 6.39 -8.46 -3.36
CA LEU A 52 6.25 -7.40 -2.37
C LEU A 52 5.99 -6.03 -3.01
N GLY A 53 6.66 -5.69 -4.11
CA GLY A 53 6.49 -4.42 -4.81
C GLY A 53 5.02 -4.14 -5.19
N PRO A 54 4.38 -5.04 -5.94
CA PRO A 54 2.97 -4.92 -6.29
C PRO A 54 2.03 -4.85 -5.07
N ARG A 55 2.28 -5.67 -4.04
CA ARG A 55 1.46 -5.67 -2.80
C ARG A 55 1.54 -4.35 -2.04
N MET A 56 2.69 -3.69 -2.09
CA MET A 56 2.96 -2.44 -1.37
C MET A 56 2.74 -1.19 -2.23
N GLY A 57 2.49 -1.34 -3.53
CA GLY A 57 2.47 -0.21 -4.47
C GLY A 57 3.81 0.54 -4.52
N MET A 58 4.92 -0.17 -4.37
CA MET A 58 6.27 0.40 -4.32
C MET A 58 7.07 0.09 -5.57
N GLU A 59 7.82 1.09 -6.03
CA GLU A 59 8.83 0.92 -7.06
C GLU A 59 9.99 0.04 -6.58
N ALA A 60 10.56 -0.75 -7.50
CA ALA A 60 11.59 -1.75 -7.21
C ALA A 60 12.81 -1.18 -6.45
N THR A 61 13.24 0.05 -6.80
CA THR A 61 14.37 0.72 -6.15
C THR A 61 14.07 1.05 -4.69
N SER A 62 12.88 1.57 -4.41
CA SER A 62 12.42 1.89 -3.04
C SER A 62 12.27 0.64 -2.19
N LEU A 63 11.68 -0.42 -2.78
CA LEU A 63 11.56 -1.71 -2.12
C LEU A 63 12.92 -2.31 -1.77
N THR A 64 13.88 -2.28 -2.70
CA THR A 64 15.24 -2.80 -2.48
C THR A 64 15.92 -2.11 -1.30
N ARG A 65 15.81 -0.79 -1.18
CA ARG A 65 16.35 -0.01 -0.04
C ARG A 65 15.66 -0.41 1.27
N THR A 66 14.34 -0.51 1.25
CA THR A 66 13.56 -0.91 2.44
C THR A 66 13.97 -2.31 2.91
N LEU A 67 14.02 -3.30 2.03
CA LEU A 67 14.41 -4.66 2.37
C LEU A 67 15.85 -4.75 2.86
N LYS A 68 16.79 -3.97 2.28
CA LYS A 68 18.18 -3.89 2.74
C LYS A 68 18.24 -3.37 4.18
N SER A 69 17.57 -2.27 4.47
CA SER A 69 17.50 -1.72 5.83
C SER A 69 16.86 -2.68 6.82
N MET A 70 15.82 -3.42 6.42
CA MET A 70 15.17 -4.41 7.28
C MET A 70 16.08 -5.59 7.59
N GLU A 71 16.89 -6.03 6.63
CA GLU A 71 17.88 -7.11 6.82
C GLU A 71 19.01 -6.66 7.76
N GLU A 72 19.54 -5.44 7.56
CA GLU A 72 20.56 -4.84 8.44
C GLU A 72 20.06 -4.68 9.88
N LYS A 73 18.77 -4.41 10.07
CA LYS A 73 18.11 -4.32 11.39
C LYS A 73 17.68 -5.69 11.96
N GLY A 74 17.95 -6.78 11.26
CA GLY A 74 17.62 -8.14 11.72
C GLY A 74 16.12 -8.45 11.72
N LEU A 75 15.31 -7.72 10.96
CA LEU A 75 13.85 -7.95 10.84
C LEU A 75 13.53 -9.09 9.87
N ILE A 76 14.35 -9.26 8.86
CA ILE A 76 14.18 -10.27 7.80
C ILE A 76 15.48 -10.98 7.50
N ILE A 77 15.36 -12.15 6.89
CA ILE A 77 16.44 -12.87 6.22
C ILE A 77 16.05 -13.20 4.78
N ARG A 78 17.04 -13.31 3.90
CA ARG A 78 16.88 -13.69 2.50
C ARG A 78 17.39 -15.09 2.28
N LYS A 79 16.62 -15.91 1.58
CA LYS A 79 17.04 -17.25 1.17
C LYS A 79 16.81 -17.42 -0.32
N LYS A 80 17.63 -18.25 -0.98
CA LYS A 80 17.37 -18.65 -2.36
C LYS A 80 16.04 -19.43 -2.42
N ASN A 81 15.26 -19.17 -3.46
CA ASN A 81 14.06 -19.95 -3.70
C ASN A 81 14.48 -21.37 -4.19
N PRO A 82 14.11 -22.45 -3.49
CA PRO A 82 14.46 -23.79 -3.92
C PRO A 82 13.78 -24.21 -5.23
N GLU A 83 12.63 -23.64 -5.55
CA GLU A 83 11.86 -23.94 -6.76
C GLU A 83 12.32 -23.12 -7.97
N ASP A 84 12.88 -21.94 -7.72
CA ASP A 84 13.44 -21.04 -8.74
C ASP A 84 14.81 -20.53 -8.27
N GLY A 85 15.87 -21.13 -8.78
CA GLY A 85 17.24 -20.81 -8.39
C GLY A 85 17.67 -19.35 -8.63
N ARG A 86 16.86 -18.54 -9.30
CA ARG A 86 17.06 -17.10 -9.50
C ARG A 86 16.25 -16.25 -8.54
N GLY A 87 15.24 -16.83 -7.91
CA GLY A 87 14.34 -16.15 -6.99
C GLY A 87 14.92 -16.03 -5.57
N VAL A 88 14.49 -14.98 -4.87
CA VAL A 88 14.80 -14.75 -3.45
C VAL A 88 13.50 -14.75 -2.66
N LEU A 89 13.47 -15.56 -1.61
CA LEU A 89 12.40 -15.59 -0.61
C LEU A 89 12.81 -14.75 0.60
N ILE A 90 11.88 -13.92 1.06
CA ILE A 90 12.02 -13.09 2.25
C ILE A 90 11.27 -13.76 3.40
N TYR A 91 11.97 -13.97 4.51
CA TYR A 91 11.39 -14.52 5.74
C TYR A 91 11.50 -13.51 6.87
N LEU A 92 10.50 -13.47 7.74
CA LEU A 92 10.59 -12.75 8.99
C LEU A 92 11.48 -13.50 9.98
N THR A 93 12.32 -12.78 10.71
CA THR A 93 12.96 -13.29 11.92
C THR A 93 11.94 -13.26 13.09
N ASP A 94 12.27 -13.84 14.25
CA ASP A 94 11.42 -13.73 15.43
C ASP A 94 11.23 -12.26 15.84
N PHE A 95 12.29 -11.45 15.76
CA PHE A 95 12.21 -10.01 15.95
C PHE A 95 11.33 -9.32 14.91
N GLY A 96 11.43 -9.74 13.64
CA GLY A 96 10.54 -9.27 12.57
C GLY A 96 9.08 -9.62 12.82
N LYS A 97 8.78 -10.82 13.32
CA LYS A 97 7.42 -11.24 13.71
C LYS A 97 6.87 -10.37 14.84
N GLU A 98 7.68 -10.07 15.84
CA GLU A 98 7.31 -9.15 16.93
C GLU A 98 6.96 -7.74 16.38
N LYS A 99 7.81 -7.19 15.53
CA LYS A 99 7.59 -5.86 14.92
C LYS A 99 6.40 -5.85 13.96
N ARG A 100 6.12 -6.97 13.30
CA ARG A 100 4.92 -7.15 12.48
C ARG A 100 3.64 -7.04 13.32
N GLU A 101 3.59 -7.66 14.49
CA GLU A 101 2.42 -7.55 15.39
C GLU A 101 2.24 -6.09 15.89
N LEU A 102 3.31 -5.39 16.18
CA LEU A 102 3.25 -3.96 16.51
C LEU A 102 2.67 -3.13 15.35
N SER A 103 3.14 -3.37 14.12
CA SER A 103 2.63 -2.70 12.92
C SER A 103 1.15 -3.01 12.69
N LYS A 104 0.74 -4.27 12.87
CA LYS A 104 -0.65 -4.71 12.78
C LYS A 104 -1.54 -3.95 13.79
N ASN A 105 -1.12 -3.88 15.04
CA ASN A 105 -1.86 -3.19 16.08
C ASN A 105 -1.99 -1.68 15.79
N THR A 106 -0.97 -1.07 15.19
CA THR A 106 -1.02 0.34 14.78
C THR A 106 -2.07 0.56 13.67
N VAL A 107 -2.11 -0.32 12.67
CA VAL A 107 -3.13 -0.27 11.61
C VAL A 107 -4.54 -0.50 12.18
N LEU A 108 -4.71 -1.47 13.08
CA LEU A 108 -6.00 -1.74 13.70
C LEU A 108 -6.50 -0.53 14.51
N LYS A 109 -5.64 0.10 15.31
CA LYS A 109 -6.00 1.32 16.07
C LYS A 109 -6.48 2.46 15.17
N PHE A 110 -5.83 2.67 14.03
CA PHE A 110 -6.28 3.67 13.06
C PHE A 110 -7.67 3.33 12.51
N ASN A 111 -7.89 2.08 12.09
CA ASN A 111 -9.18 1.64 11.55
C ASN A 111 -10.29 1.74 12.61
N ASP A 112 -10.03 1.29 13.83
CA ASP A 112 -10.99 1.38 14.94
C ASP A 112 -11.35 2.83 15.24
N SER A 113 -10.36 3.72 15.26
CA SER A 113 -10.60 5.14 15.48
C SER A 113 -11.49 5.76 14.40
N VAL A 114 -11.25 5.42 13.12
CA VAL A 114 -12.11 5.88 12.02
C VAL A 114 -13.54 5.35 12.17
N ARG A 115 -13.70 4.05 12.48
CA ARG A 115 -15.01 3.40 12.66
C ARG A 115 -15.80 3.95 13.85
N GLN A 116 -15.15 4.45 14.88
CA GLN A 116 -15.83 5.14 15.99
C GLN A 116 -16.44 6.50 15.59
N HIS A 117 -15.93 7.14 14.53
CA HIS A 117 -16.35 8.48 14.13
C HIS A 117 -17.15 8.51 12.81
N VAL A 118 -17.15 7.41 12.06
CA VAL A 118 -17.79 7.31 10.74
C VAL A 118 -18.68 6.07 10.71
N SER A 119 -19.92 6.23 10.24
CA SER A 119 -20.84 5.08 10.10
C SER A 119 -20.33 4.05 9.09
N GLU A 120 -20.67 2.78 9.30
CA GLU A 120 -20.30 1.69 8.37
C GLU A 120 -20.82 1.94 6.95
N GLU A 121 -22.01 2.52 6.80
CA GLU A 121 -22.55 2.91 5.50
C GLU A 121 -21.60 3.87 4.75
N LYS A 122 -21.10 4.90 5.43
CA LYS A 122 -20.17 5.86 4.81
C LYS A 122 -18.82 5.23 4.49
N ILE A 123 -18.36 4.30 5.32
CA ILE A 123 -17.13 3.55 5.07
C ILE A 123 -17.30 2.67 3.84
N ASN A 124 -18.41 1.94 3.73
CA ASN A 124 -18.71 1.09 2.58
C ASN A 124 -18.84 1.91 1.30
N ASN A 125 -19.53 3.05 1.33
CA ASN A 125 -19.61 3.96 0.18
C ASN A 125 -18.23 4.49 -0.23
N PHE A 126 -17.36 4.79 0.73
CA PHE A 126 -15.98 5.21 0.43
C PHE A 126 -15.18 4.10 -0.25
N ILE A 127 -15.30 2.86 0.23
CA ILE A 127 -14.64 1.69 -0.36
C ILE A 127 -15.13 1.49 -1.79
N GLU A 128 -16.45 1.48 -2.01
CA GLU A 128 -17.08 1.34 -3.33
C GLU A 128 -16.55 2.39 -4.33
N VAL A 129 -16.54 3.66 -3.92
CA VAL A 129 -16.00 4.75 -4.75
C VAL A 129 -14.52 4.54 -5.09
N ALA A 130 -13.72 4.09 -4.11
CA ALA A 130 -12.30 3.82 -4.34
C ALA A 130 -12.08 2.64 -5.31
N GLU A 131 -12.89 1.59 -5.21
CA GLU A 131 -12.87 0.44 -6.13
C GLU A 131 -13.23 0.86 -7.55
N ILE A 132 -14.30 1.63 -7.75
CA ILE A 132 -14.69 2.18 -9.05
C ILE A 132 -13.56 3.01 -9.66
N ILE A 133 -12.91 3.89 -8.88
CA ILE A 133 -11.78 4.69 -9.37
C ILE A 133 -10.64 3.77 -9.85
N ASN A 134 -10.31 2.73 -9.09
CA ASN A 134 -9.25 1.80 -9.45
C ASN A 134 -9.59 1.02 -10.74
N GLU A 135 -10.83 0.57 -10.91
CA GLU A 135 -11.30 -0.08 -12.13
C GLU A 135 -11.19 0.84 -13.36
N LEU A 136 -11.64 2.08 -13.26
CA LEU A 136 -11.54 3.07 -14.33
C LEU A 136 -10.08 3.32 -14.76
N ILE A 137 -9.15 3.34 -13.77
CA ILE A 137 -7.72 3.51 -14.04
C ILE A 137 -7.15 2.26 -14.73
N GLN A 138 -7.48 1.05 -14.24
CA GLN A 138 -6.98 -0.21 -14.79
C GLN A 138 -7.46 -0.43 -16.23
N ASN A 139 -8.71 -0.12 -16.52
CA ASN A 139 -9.33 -0.25 -17.84
C ASN A 139 -8.91 0.87 -18.80
N LYS A 140 -8.18 1.87 -18.33
CA LYS A 140 -7.80 3.08 -19.08
C LYS A 140 -9.00 3.90 -19.61
N ASP A 141 -10.15 3.79 -18.93
CA ASP A 141 -11.41 4.42 -19.39
C ASP A 141 -11.46 5.94 -19.12
N ILE A 142 -10.61 6.45 -18.20
CA ILE A 142 -10.67 7.86 -17.78
C ILE A 142 -10.40 8.84 -18.91
N PHE A 143 -9.45 8.53 -19.81
CA PHE A 143 -9.05 9.42 -20.90
C PHE A 143 -9.55 8.97 -22.28
N ASN A 144 -10.01 7.72 -22.41
CA ASN A 144 -10.45 7.19 -23.70
C ASN A 144 -11.90 7.57 -24.08
N GLN A 145 -12.71 8.07 -23.12
CA GLN A 145 -14.09 8.50 -23.40
C GLN A 145 -14.18 9.80 -24.20
N THR A 146 -13.09 10.57 -24.35
CA THR A 146 -13.08 11.85 -25.06
C THR A 146 -12.90 11.72 -26.58
N GLU A 147 -12.46 10.59 -27.11
CA GLU A 147 -12.27 10.41 -28.57
C GLU A 147 -13.57 10.06 -29.31
N ASN A 148 -14.52 9.41 -28.64
CA ASN A 148 -15.80 9.01 -29.27
C ASN A 148 -16.85 10.11 -29.36
N SER A 149 -16.67 11.26 -28.70
CA SER A 149 -17.65 12.36 -28.72
C SER A 149 -17.38 13.41 -29.80
N ASN A 150 -16.24 13.39 -30.47
CA ASN A 150 -15.87 14.37 -31.49
C ASN A 150 -16.12 13.90 -32.95
N ASP A 151 -16.44 12.61 -33.17
CA ASP A 151 -16.66 12.09 -34.54
C ASP A 151 -18.10 12.21 -35.04
N GLU A 152 -19.04 12.63 -34.19
CA GLU A 152 -20.46 12.82 -34.64
C GLU A 152 -20.82 14.24 -35.10
N ILE A 153 -19.92 15.22 -35.06
CA ILE A 153 -20.24 16.62 -35.39
C ILE A 153 -19.73 17.04 -36.79
N THR A 154 -19.07 16.15 -37.53
CA THR A 154 -18.58 16.49 -38.88
C THR A 154 -19.04 15.49 -39.95
N LYS A 155 -20.31 15.57 -40.32
CA LYS A 155 -20.76 15.20 -41.69
C LYS A 155 -21.68 16.31 -42.24
N PRO A 156 -21.35 16.83 -43.39
CA PRO A 156 -22.11 17.90 -44.09
C PRO A 156 -23.48 17.42 -44.57
#